data_1ac61a3dea4634614301cd8775d4f8c2
#
_entry.id   1ac61a3dea4634614301cd8775d4f8c2
#
_cell.length_a   1.000
_cell.length_b   1.000
_cell.length_c   1.000
_cell.angle_alpha   90.00
_cell.angle_beta   90.00
_cell.angle_gamma   90.00
#
_symmetry.space_group_name_H-M   'P 1'
#
loop_
_entity.id
_entity.type
_entity.pdbx_description
1 polymer ?
#
loop_
_entity_poly.entity_id
_entity_poly.type
_entity_poly.pdbx_seq_one_letter_code
_entity_poly.pdbx_strand_id
1 'polypeptide(L)'
;MKLDFSLFVHMERTDGSRSHAQLYEEFVQLCQMADQGGMRAIWTGEHHGMNFTIAPNPFLNLADLARRTKNVRLGTGTIIAPFWHPIKLAGEAAMTDIITDGRLEIGIARGAYSYEYERLRPGMDAWEAGQRMRETVPTLRKLWKGDYAHEGEFHKFPATTSSPQPVQDNGPPLWIAARDINSHEFAIEQGCNVQVTPLWNGDAEIDSLMEKFNEAKKTKGQGKDPKIMLLHHGYVTTDEEDANEAAKTLSKFYCCLLYTSPSPRDQRGSRMPSSA
;
A
#
# COMPACT_ATOMS: atom_id res chain seq x y z
N MET A 1 9.98 23.95 1.67
CA MET A 1 9.13 22.76 1.42
C MET A 1 8.33 22.50 2.71
N LYS A 2 7.01 22.35 2.64
CA LYS A 2 6.19 21.98 3.79
C LYS A 2 6.14 20.46 3.84
N LEU A 3 6.50 19.86 4.97
CA LEU A 3 6.39 18.43 5.21
C LEU A 3 5.06 18.15 5.94
N ASP A 4 4.34 17.16 5.46
CA ASP A 4 3.16 16.62 6.13
C ASP A 4 3.54 15.27 6.74
N PHE A 5 3.17 15.04 8.00
CA PHE A 5 3.41 13.77 8.68
C PHE A 5 2.15 12.91 8.64
N SER A 6 2.35 11.63 8.46
CA SER A 6 1.29 10.62 8.43
C SER A 6 1.71 9.40 9.23
N LEU A 7 0.74 8.65 9.71
CA LEU A 7 0.96 7.38 10.39
C LEU A 7 0.78 6.23 9.39
N PHE A 8 1.75 5.32 9.32
CA PHE A 8 1.60 4.04 8.63
C PHE A 8 1.61 2.92 9.68
N VAL A 9 0.61 2.05 9.66
CA VAL A 9 0.50 0.96 10.62
C VAL A 9 0.39 -0.38 9.90
N HIS A 10 1.39 -1.23 10.15
CA HIS A 10 1.26 -2.68 9.97
C HIS A 10 0.70 -3.29 11.26
N MET A 11 -0.33 -4.10 11.15
CA MET A 11 -0.85 -4.86 12.28
C MET A 11 -0.10 -6.19 12.38
N GLU A 12 1.16 -6.12 12.81
CA GLU A 12 2.05 -7.28 12.88
C GLU A 12 1.81 -8.09 14.15
N ARG A 13 1.61 -9.38 13.99
CA ARG A 13 1.54 -10.32 15.11
C ARG A 13 2.87 -11.02 15.30
N THR A 14 3.85 -10.30 15.83
CA THR A 14 5.18 -10.84 16.15
C THR A 14 5.16 -11.70 17.43
N ASP A 15 4.24 -11.41 18.35
CA ASP A 15 4.00 -12.18 19.57
C ASP A 15 2.71 -13.01 19.44
N GLY A 16 2.86 -14.34 19.41
CA GLY A 16 1.75 -15.27 19.30
C GLY A 16 0.80 -15.29 20.51
N SER A 17 1.18 -14.72 21.66
CA SER A 17 0.32 -14.60 22.85
C SER A 17 -0.76 -13.54 22.68
N ARG A 18 -0.55 -12.55 21.81
CA ARG A 18 -1.51 -11.48 21.52
C ARG A 18 -2.57 -11.96 20.55
N SER A 19 -3.84 -11.74 20.85
CA SER A 19 -4.94 -12.04 19.93
C SER A 19 -5.00 -11.04 18.79
N HIS A 20 -5.56 -11.44 17.63
CA HIS A 20 -5.82 -10.53 16.51
C HIS A 20 -6.75 -9.37 16.90
N ALA A 21 -7.73 -9.64 17.79
CA ALA A 21 -8.64 -8.59 18.29
C ALA A 21 -7.90 -7.53 19.10
N GLN A 22 -6.97 -7.93 19.98
CA GLN A 22 -6.15 -6.98 20.73
C GLN A 22 -5.30 -6.11 19.82
N LEU A 23 -4.65 -6.70 18.80
CA LEU A 23 -3.87 -5.95 17.82
C LEU A 23 -4.73 -4.95 17.04
N TYR A 24 -5.96 -5.34 16.71
CA TYR A 24 -6.88 -4.44 16.03
C TYR A 24 -7.29 -3.24 16.90
N GLU A 25 -7.60 -3.46 18.18
CA GLU A 25 -7.93 -2.38 19.11
C GLU A 25 -6.75 -1.42 19.32
N GLU A 26 -5.54 -1.93 19.41
CA GLU A 26 -4.32 -1.09 19.47
C GLU A 26 -4.11 -0.28 18.20
N PHE A 27 -4.34 -0.89 17.03
CA PHE A 27 -4.34 -0.19 15.76
C PHE A 27 -5.33 0.99 15.78
N VAL A 28 -6.56 0.75 16.24
CA VAL A 28 -7.58 1.79 16.34
C VAL A 28 -7.13 2.91 17.29
N GLN A 29 -6.58 2.57 18.46
CA GLN A 29 -6.09 3.56 19.43
C GLN A 29 -4.98 4.44 18.83
N LEU A 30 -3.99 3.85 18.18
CA LEU A 30 -2.91 4.58 17.49
C LEU A 30 -3.46 5.51 16.42
N CYS A 31 -4.44 5.06 15.63
CA CYS A 31 -5.08 5.86 14.61
C CYS A 31 -5.87 7.04 15.19
N GLN A 32 -6.56 6.85 16.32
CA GLN A 32 -7.24 7.94 17.02
C GLN A 32 -6.26 8.96 17.60
N MET A 33 -5.13 8.50 18.13
CA MET A 33 -4.06 9.40 18.60
C MET A 33 -3.48 10.22 17.42
N ALA A 34 -3.28 9.61 16.25
CA ALA A 34 -2.82 10.31 15.06
C ALA A 34 -3.80 11.38 14.59
N ASP A 35 -5.11 11.10 14.61
CA ASP A 35 -6.17 12.06 14.28
C ASP A 35 -6.18 13.24 15.25
N GLN A 36 -6.11 12.97 16.57
CA GLN A 36 -6.07 13.99 17.62
C GLN A 36 -4.78 14.81 17.59
N GLY A 37 -3.66 14.16 17.24
CA GLY A 37 -2.34 14.79 17.09
C GLY A 37 -2.17 15.62 15.82
N GLY A 38 -3.17 15.67 14.94
CA GLY A 38 -3.14 16.50 13.73
C GLY A 38 -2.27 15.92 12.60
N MET A 39 -2.04 14.62 12.56
CA MET A 39 -1.40 13.98 11.42
C MET A 39 -2.26 14.12 10.16
N ARG A 40 -1.62 14.16 8.99
CA ARG A 40 -2.31 14.35 7.71
C ARG A 40 -3.14 13.13 7.31
N ALA A 41 -2.59 11.94 7.45
CA ALA A 41 -3.24 10.71 6.99
C ALA A 41 -2.81 9.49 7.83
N ILE A 42 -3.64 8.46 7.77
CA ILE A 42 -3.36 7.11 8.27
C ILE A 42 -3.31 6.17 7.07
N TRP A 43 -2.32 5.29 7.04
CA TRP A 43 -2.11 4.31 5.97
C TRP A 43 -2.08 2.89 6.53
N THR A 44 -2.74 1.95 5.85
CA THR A 44 -2.71 0.52 6.18
C THR A 44 -2.57 -0.31 4.92
N GLY A 45 -1.78 -1.40 5.00
CA GLY A 45 -1.48 -2.27 3.86
C GLY A 45 -2.47 -3.41 3.68
N GLU A 46 -2.29 -4.16 2.58
CA GLU A 46 -2.98 -5.41 2.27
C GLU A 46 -1.98 -6.56 2.28
N HIS A 47 -2.29 -7.62 3.04
CA HIS A 47 -1.56 -8.88 2.99
C HIS A 47 -2.47 -10.08 3.29
N HIS A 48 -2.11 -11.25 2.76
CA HIS A 48 -2.96 -12.43 2.81
C HIS A 48 -2.24 -13.64 3.42
N GLY A 49 -2.90 -14.25 4.42
CA GLY A 49 -2.47 -15.51 5.02
C GLY A 49 -1.14 -15.42 5.79
N MET A 50 -0.87 -14.27 6.42
CA MET A 50 0.36 -14.03 7.16
C MET A 50 0.14 -13.08 8.35
N ASN A 51 0.98 -13.21 9.37
CA ASN A 51 0.94 -12.37 10.57
C ASN A 51 1.71 -11.04 10.41
N PHE A 52 2.33 -10.79 9.27
CA PHE A 52 3.07 -9.55 8.98
C PHE A 52 2.12 -8.34 8.90
N THR A 53 0.94 -8.53 8.28
CA THR A 53 -0.13 -7.53 8.30
C THR A 53 -1.45 -8.28 8.29
N ILE A 54 -2.22 -8.21 9.36
CA ILE A 54 -3.52 -8.87 9.46
C ILE A 54 -4.64 -8.05 8.81
N ALA A 55 -4.45 -7.64 7.57
CA ALA A 55 -5.36 -6.78 6.81
C ALA A 55 -5.59 -7.34 5.40
N PRO A 56 -6.46 -8.37 5.24
CA PRO A 56 -6.74 -8.94 3.92
C PRO A 56 -7.57 -8.01 3.02
N ASN A 57 -8.24 -7.03 3.59
CA ASN A 57 -8.93 -5.97 2.86
C ASN A 57 -8.79 -4.66 3.66
N PRO A 58 -7.88 -3.75 3.28
CA PRO A 58 -7.66 -2.51 4.02
C PRO A 58 -8.87 -1.58 3.98
N PHE A 59 -9.78 -1.68 3.02
CA PHE A 59 -10.99 -0.86 3.01
C PHE A 59 -11.89 -1.13 4.21
N LEU A 60 -11.93 -2.34 4.77
CA LEU A 60 -12.66 -2.65 5.99
C LEU A 60 -12.09 -1.87 7.18
N ASN A 61 -10.75 -1.83 7.30
CA ASN A 61 -10.09 -1.08 8.36
C ASN A 61 -10.37 0.43 8.23
N LEU A 62 -10.30 0.96 7.01
CA LEU A 62 -10.55 2.37 6.75
C LEU A 62 -12.02 2.76 6.98
N ALA A 63 -12.96 1.86 6.67
CA ALA A 63 -14.39 2.08 6.94
C ALA A 63 -14.69 2.16 8.45
N ASP A 64 -14.07 1.30 9.28
CA ASP A 64 -14.21 1.39 10.73
C ASP A 64 -13.53 2.65 11.28
N LEU A 65 -12.30 2.95 10.85
CA LEU A 65 -11.59 4.16 11.24
C LEU A 65 -12.33 5.45 10.85
N ALA A 66 -13.07 5.44 9.75
CA ALA A 66 -13.87 6.59 9.33
C ALA A 66 -14.89 7.03 10.37
N ARG A 67 -15.41 6.08 11.16
CA ARG A 67 -16.36 6.34 12.25
C ARG A 67 -15.68 6.73 13.57
N ARG A 68 -14.38 6.44 13.69
CA ARG A 68 -13.59 6.66 14.92
C ARG A 68 -12.66 7.87 14.84
N THR A 69 -12.50 8.46 13.64
CA THR A 69 -11.65 9.63 13.35
C THR A 69 -12.44 10.71 12.62
N LYS A 70 -11.97 11.97 12.67
CA LYS A 70 -12.69 13.10 12.08
C LYS A 70 -11.90 13.86 11.02
N ASN A 71 -10.59 14.02 11.20
CA ASN A 71 -9.78 14.98 10.44
C ASN A 71 -8.81 14.30 9.48
N VAL A 72 -8.17 13.19 9.90
CA VAL A 72 -7.15 12.52 9.10
C VAL A 72 -7.74 11.96 7.81
N ARG A 73 -6.97 12.02 6.74
CA ARG A 73 -7.25 11.23 5.54
C ARG A 73 -6.93 9.76 5.80
N LEU A 74 -7.58 8.88 5.09
CA LEU A 74 -7.50 7.44 5.28
C LEU A 74 -7.00 6.79 3.99
N GLY A 75 -5.88 6.11 4.05
CA GLY A 75 -5.19 5.63 2.87
C GLY A 75 -4.82 4.16 2.89
N THR A 76 -4.75 3.55 1.72
CA THR A 76 -4.19 2.22 1.54
C THR A 76 -2.69 2.30 1.21
N GLY A 77 -1.89 1.53 1.87
CA GLY A 77 -0.45 1.50 1.63
C GLY A 77 0.08 0.05 1.58
N THR A 78 -0.33 -0.77 0.63
CA THR A 78 -1.09 -0.53 -0.60
C THR A 78 -2.19 -1.57 -0.83
N ILE A 79 -3.08 -1.33 -1.78
CA ILE A 79 -3.86 -2.40 -2.42
C ILE A 79 -2.93 -3.19 -3.33
N ILE A 80 -3.02 -4.51 -3.30
CA ILE A 80 -2.28 -5.41 -4.21
C ILE A 80 -3.15 -5.65 -5.46
N ALA A 81 -3.04 -4.75 -6.44
CA ALA A 81 -3.93 -4.71 -7.61
C ALA A 81 -4.13 -6.07 -8.32
N PRO A 82 -3.10 -6.95 -8.49
CA PRO A 82 -3.27 -8.22 -9.15
C PRO A 82 -4.28 -9.18 -8.49
N PHE A 83 -4.60 -8.97 -7.22
CA PHE A 83 -5.58 -9.80 -6.50
C PHE A 83 -7.02 -9.31 -6.66
N TRP A 84 -7.21 -8.17 -7.33
CA TRP A 84 -8.51 -7.53 -7.48
C TRP A 84 -9.00 -7.54 -8.93
N HIS A 85 -10.30 -7.70 -9.10
CA HIS A 85 -10.95 -7.38 -10.37
C HIS A 85 -11.21 -5.86 -10.43
N PRO A 86 -10.89 -5.14 -11.52
CA PRO A 86 -11.03 -3.68 -11.60
C PRO A 86 -12.42 -3.15 -11.24
N ILE A 87 -13.50 -3.82 -11.67
CA ILE A 87 -14.88 -3.44 -11.33
C ILE A 87 -15.10 -3.52 -9.82
N LYS A 88 -14.66 -4.62 -9.19
CA LYS A 88 -14.80 -4.81 -7.74
C LYS A 88 -13.99 -3.76 -6.98
N LEU A 89 -12.74 -3.53 -7.38
CA LEU A 89 -11.89 -2.53 -6.76
C LEU A 89 -12.48 -1.11 -6.89
N ALA A 90 -12.97 -0.75 -8.07
CA ALA A 90 -13.60 0.56 -8.30
C ALA A 90 -14.84 0.76 -7.41
N GLY A 91 -15.69 -0.25 -7.28
CA GLY A 91 -16.91 -0.20 -6.44
C GLY A 91 -16.61 -0.13 -4.95
N GLU A 92 -15.70 -0.98 -4.44
CA GLU A 92 -15.31 -0.96 -3.03
C GLU A 92 -14.58 0.34 -2.64
N ALA A 93 -13.72 0.84 -3.51
CA ALA A 93 -13.06 2.14 -3.33
C ALA A 93 -14.08 3.29 -3.28
N ALA A 94 -15.04 3.32 -4.19
CA ALA A 94 -16.09 4.34 -4.21
C ALA A 94 -16.99 4.26 -2.96
N MET A 95 -17.37 3.05 -2.52
CA MET A 95 -18.12 2.88 -1.27
C MET A 95 -17.32 3.34 -0.06
N THR A 96 -16.03 3.02 -0.01
CA THR A 96 -15.14 3.47 1.08
C THR A 96 -14.98 4.99 1.05
N ASP A 97 -14.92 5.60 -0.12
CA ASP A 97 -14.86 7.06 -0.28
C ASP A 97 -16.12 7.74 0.28
N ILE A 98 -17.30 7.18 0.02
CA ILE A 98 -18.56 7.64 0.64
C ILE A 98 -18.51 7.48 2.17
N ILE A 99 -18.10 6.32 2.68
CA ILE A 99 -18.06 6.05 4.14
C ILE A 99 -17.08 6.98 4.85
N THR A 100 -15.98 7.32 4.19
CA THR A 100 -14.94 8.21 4.72
C THR A 100 -15.23 9.69 4.52
N ASP A 101 -16.36 10.02 3.90
CA ASP A 101 -16.75 11.40 3.57
C ASP A 101 -15.66 12.11 2.74
N GLY A 102 -15.20 11.46 1.68
CA GLY A 102 -14.19 12.00 0.77
C GLY A 102 -12.76 12.08 1.35
N ARG A 103 -12.48 11.40 2.46
CA ARG A 103 -11.14 11.36 3.07
C ARG A 103 -10.27 10.21 2.54
N LEU A 104 -10.77 9.38 1.62
CA LEU A 104 -10.03 8.24 1.08
C LEU A 104 -8.86 8.68 0.17
N GLU A 105 -7.72 8.00 0.30
CA GLU A 105 -6.60 7.98 -0.64
C GLU A 105 -6.21 6.51 -0.95
N ILE A 106 -5.88 6.19 -2.19
CA ILE A 106 -5.67 4.80 -2.60
C ILE A 106 -4.24 4.60 -3.08
N GLY A 107 -3.42 3.94 -2.27
CA GLY A 107 -2.13 3.42 -2.69
C GLY A 107 -2.28 2.05 -3.34
N ILE A 108 -1.60 1.83 -4.45
CA ILE A 108 -1.68 0.63 -5.28
C ILE A 108 -0.28 0.10 -5.56
N ALA A 109 -0.11 -1.21 -5.48
CA ALA A 109 1.12 -1.90 -5.82
C ALA A 109 0.85 -3.19 -6.63
N ARG A 110 1.93 -3.75 -7.17
CA ARG A 110 1.92 -5.09 -7.78
C ARG A 110 1.95 -6.24 -6.77
N GLY A 111 2.29 -5.94 -5.50
CA GLY A 111 2.66 -6.92 -4.49
C GLY A 111 4.16 -7.19 -4.47
N ALA A 112 4.65 -7.74 -3.35
CA ALA A 112 6.07 -7.94 -3.10
C ALA A 112 6.46 -9.41 -2.89
N TYR A 113 5.53 -10.26 -2.47
CA TYR A 113 5.84 -11.60 -1.98
C TYR A 113 5.33 -12.70 -2.92
N SER A 114 6.25 -13.54 -3.40
CA SER A 114 5.94 -14.66 -4.31
C SER A 114 4.96 -15.67 -3.70
N TYR A 115 5.04 -15.92 -2.40
CA TYR A 115 4.14 -16.84 -1.72
C TYR A 115 2.68 -16.34 -1.66
N GLU A 116 2.42 -15.03 -1.72
CA GLU A 116 1.05 -14.50 -1.88
C GLU A 116 0.53 -14.77 -3.30
N TYR A 117 1.39 -14.63 -4.31
CA TYR A 117 1.04 -15.00 -5.68
C TYR A 117 0.71 -16.49 -5.79
N GLU A 118 1.55 -17.36 -5.23
CA GLU A 118 1.31 -18.81 -5.24
C GLU A 118 -0.02 -19.20 -4.59
N ARG A 119 -0.44 -18.48 -3.55
CA ARG A 119 -1.69 -18.75 -2.83
C ARG A 119 -2.94 -18.22 -3.54
N LEU A 120 -2.88 -17.02 -4.09
CA LEU A 120 -4.04 -16.31 -4.62
C LEU A 120 -4.14 -16.35 -6.15
N ARG A 121 -3.00 -16.46 -6.83
CA ARG A 121 -2.87 -16.58 -8.29
C ARG A 121 -1.70 -17.49 -8.65
N PRO A 122 -1.85 -18.81 -8.50
CA PRO A 122 -0.79 -19.75 -8.82
C PRO A 122 -0.28 -19.57 -10.25
N GLY A 123 1.05 -19.51 -10.40
CA GLY A 123 1.72 -19.31 -11.68
C GLY A 123 2.01 -17.85 -12.07
N MET A 124 1.44 -16.89 -11.37
CA MET A 124 1.75 -15.46 -11.60
C MET A 124 3.12 -15.12 -11.02
N ASP A 125 3.93 -14.43 -11.80
CA ASP A 125 5.19 -13.86 -11.35
C ASP A 125 5.12 -12.34 -11.11
N ALA A 126 6.23 -11.78 -10.64
CA ALA A 126 6.31 -10.35 -10.34
C ALA A 126 6.22 -9.45 -11.59
N TRP A 127 6.56 -9.96 -12.77
CA TRP A 127 6.42 -9.24 -14.03
C TRP A 127 4.94 -9.12 -14.42
N GLU A 128 4.25 -10.26 -14.49
CA GLU A 128 2.82 -10.30 -14.78
C GLU A 128 2.03 -9.46 -13.77
N ALA A 129 2.37 -9.56 -12.48
CA ALA A 129 1.75 -8.75 -11.44
C ALA A 129 1.90 -7.23 -11.71
N GLY A 130 3.07 -6.82 -12.22
CA GLY A 130 3.31 -5.45 -12.65
C GLY A 130 2.44 -5.02 -13.84
N GLN A 131 2.25 -5.87 -14.82
CA GLN A 131 1.42 -5.60 -16.00
C GLN A 131 -0.07 -5.51 -15.61
N ARG A 132 -0.55 -6.42 -14.76
CA ARG A 132 -1.93 -6.36 -14.21
C ARG A 132 -2.20 -5.05 -13.46
N MET A 133 -1.26 -4.60 -12.64
CA MET A 133 -1.37 -3.30 -11.96
C MET A 133 -1.45 -2.14 -12.98
N ARG A 134 -0.60 -2.16 -14.00
CA ARG A 134 -0.57 -1.13 -15.05
C ARG A 134 -1.85 -1.09 -15.88
N GLU A 135 -2.53 -2.22 -16.08
CA GLU A 135 -3.84 -2.29 -16.72
C GLU A 135 -4.95 -1.79 -15.77
N THR A 136 -4.87 -2.13 -14.48
CA THR A 136 -5.90 -1.80 -13.49
C THR A 136 -5.98 -0.29 -13.20
N VAL A 137 -4.83 0.38 -13.00
CA VAL A 137 -4.79 1.78 -12.55
C VAL A 137 -5.58 2.74 -13.46
N PRO A 138 -5.36 2.81 -14.79
CA PRO A 138 -6.15 3.68 -15.66
C PRO A 138 -7.60 3.24 -15.76
N THR A 139 -7.89 1.94 -15.60
CA THR A 139 -9.24 1.39 -15.68
C THR A 139 -10.14 1.89 -14.54
N LEU A 140 -9.60 2.05 -13.31
CA LEU A 140 -10.36 2.59 -12.18
C LEU A 140 -10.95 3.98 -12.49
N ARG A 141 -10.12 4.89 -13.02
CA ARG A 141 -10.57 6.25 -13.34
C ARG A 141 -11.63 6.28 -14.43
N LYS A 142 -11.55 5.35 -15.39
CA LYS A 142 -12.55 5.23 -16.46
C LYS A 142 -13.89 4.75 -15.91
N LEU A 143 -13.87 3.73 -15.03
CA LEU A 143 -15.06 3.22 -14.35
C LEU A 143 -15.75 4.27 -13.45
N TRP A 144 -14.99 5.18 -12.86
CA TRP A 144 -15.55 6.28 -12.06
C TRP A 144 -16.09 7.44 -12.89
N LYS A 145 -15.76 7.51 -14.19
CA LYS A 145 -16.27 8.57 -15.09
C LYS A 145 -17.59 8.23 -15.78
N GLY A 146 -17.91 6.95 -15.91
CA GLY A 146 -19.11 6.50 -16.60
C GLY A 146 -18.92 5.15 -17.28
N ASP A 147 -19.79 4.85 -18.22
CA ASP A 147 -19.78 3.57 -18.92
C ASP A 147 -18.47 3.35 -19.67
N TYR A 148 -17.79 2.26 -19.32
CA TYR A 148 -16.53 1.87 -19.89
C TYR A 148 -16.50 0.37 -20.18
N ALA A 149 -16.30 -0.01 -21.42
CA ALA A 149 -15.98 -1.37 -21.83
C ALA A 149 -14.47 -1.56 -21.85
N HIS A 150 -13.97 -2.67 -21.36
CA HIS A 150 -12.55 -2.96 -21.28
C HIS A 150 -12.20 -4.24 -22.06
N GLU A 151 -11.23 -4.13 -22.95
CA GLU A 151 -10.64 -5.19 -23.76
C GLU A 151 -9.13 -5.23 -23.50
N GLY A 152 -8.74 -5.53 -22.26
CA GLY A 152 -7.35 -5.62 -21.85
C GLY A 152 -6.78 -7.04 -22.02
N GLU A 153 -5.52 -7.19 -21.67
CA GLU A 153 -4.82 -8.47 -21.67
C GLU A 153 -5.31 -9.37 -20.52
N PHE A 154 -5.53 -8.78 -19.34
CA PHE A 154 -5.85 -9.52 -18.12
C PHE A 154 -7.31 -9.43 -17.72
N HIS A 155 -8.00 -8.39 -18.13
CA HIS A 155 -9.41 -8.18 -17.82
C HIS A 155 -10.20 -7.81 -19.07
N LYS A 156 -11.37 -8.43 -19.23
CA LYS A 156 -12.33 -8.11 -20.28
C LYS A 156 -13.73 -8.04 -19.68
N PHE A 157 -14.42 -6.95 -19.97
CA PHE A 157 -15.80 -6.78 -19.51
C PHE A 157 -16.58 -5.80 -20.39
N PRO A 158 -17.93 -5.97 -20.50
CA PRO A 158 -18.77 -5.06 -21.26
C PRO A 158 -18.84 -3.68 -20.60
N ALA A 159 -19.49 -2.72 -21.28
CA ALA A 159 -19.70 -1.39 -20.76
C ALA A 159 -20.31 -1.44 -19.36
N THR A 160 -19.60 -0.87 -18.40
CA THR A 160 -19.88 -0.95 -16.97
C THR A 160 -19.46 0.36 -16.32
N THR A 161 -20.31 0.88 -15.47
CA THR A 161 -20.03 2.04 -14.61
C THR A 161 -19.82 1.54 -13.17
N SER A 162 -18.89 2.15 -12.43
CA SER A 162 -18.80 1.89 -10.99
C SER A 162 -20.09 2.30 -10.30
N SER A 163 -20.62 1.42 -9.49
CA SER A 163 -21.79 1.69 -8.63
C SER A 163 -21.47 1.15 -7.22
N PRO A 164 -21.36 2.04 -6.21
CA PRO A 164 -21.56 3.50 -6.29
C PRO A 164 -20.46 4.26 -7.07
N GLN A 165 -20.66 5.55 -7.24
CA GLN A 165 -19.65 6.51 -7.67
C GLN A 165 -18.96 7.11 -6.43
N PRO A 166 -17.67 7.47 -6.50
CA PRO A 166 -16.98 8.16 -5.41
C PRO A 166 -17.54 9.58 -5.20
N VAL A 167 -17.40 10.11 -3.99
CA VAL A 167 -17.80 11.50 -3.67
C VAL A 167 -16.72 12.51 -4.02
N GLN A 168 -15.47 12.09 -4.11
CA GLN A 168 -14.37 12.96 -4.55
C GLN A 168 -14.42 13.12 -6.08
N ASP A 169 -14.28 14.36 -6.55
CA ASP A 169 -14.22 14.68 -7.99
C ASP A 169 -13.09 13.90 -8.68
N ASN A 170 -13.41 13.20 -9.77
CA ASN A 170 -12.49 12.30 -10.49
C ASN A 170 -11.99 11.08 -9.70
N GLY A 171 -12.63 10.76 -8.58
CA GLY A 171 -12.27 9.66 -7.67
C GLY A 171 -11.19 10.01 -6.65
N PRO A 172 -10.96 9.13 -5.67
CA PRO A 172 -9.92 9.31 -4.66
C PRO A 172 -8.53 9.49 -5.28
N PRO A 173 -7.64 10.30 -4.66
CA PRO A 173 -6.26 10.42 -5.11
C PRO A 173 -5.58 9.04 -5.13
N LEU A 174 -4.96 8.72 -6.27
CA LEU A 174 -4.22 7.48 -6.46
C LEU A 174 -2.73 7.68 -6.17
N TRP A 175 -2.12 6.70 -5.56
CA TRP A 175 -0.71 6.60 -5.24
C TRP A 175 -0.16 5.27 -5.75
N ILE A 176 1.04 5.27 -6.30
CA ILE A 176 1.70 4.05 -6.77
C ILE A 176 2.95 3.80 -5.95
N ALA A 177 3.10 2.58 -5.44
CA ALA A 177 4.36 2.14 -4.85
C ALA A 177 5.41 1.98 -5.96
N ALA A 178 6.47 2.78 -5.92
CA ALA A 178 7.47 2.86 -6.97
C ALA A 178 8.90 2.87 -6.38
N ARG A 179 9.83 2.17 -7.04
CA ARG A 179 11.25 2.14 -6.65
C ARG A 179 12.21 2.40 -7.81
N ASP A 180 11.82 2.03 -9.02
CA ASP A 180 12.60 2.23 -10.25
C ASP A 180 12.00 3.38 -11.07
N ILE A 181 12.80 3.92 -11.99
CA ILE A 181 12.41 5.06 -12.81
C ILE A 181 11.14 4.80 -13.63
N ASN A 182 10.97 3.61 -14.21
CA ASN A 182 9.81 3.29 -15.03
C ASN A 182 8.51 3.29 -14.20
N SER A 183 8.59 2.86 -12.93
CA SER A 183 7.46 2.89 -12.00
C SER A 183 7.09 4.31 -11.59
N HIS A 184 8.09 5.19 -11.37
CA HIS A 184 7.85 6.61 -11.11
C HIS A 184 7.25 7.31 -12.33
N GLU A 185 7.78 7.08 -13.52
CA GLU A 185 7.26 7.63 -14.78
C GLU A 185 5.81 7.19 -15.02
N PHE A 186 5.52 5.90 -14.85
CA PHE A 186 4.15 5.38 -14.97
C PHE A 186 3.20 6.08 -13.98
N ALA A 187 3.57 6.17 -12.71
CA ALA A 187 2.75 6.82 -11.70
C ALA A 187 2.39 8.25 -12.10
N ILE A 188 3.38 9.04 -12.47
CA ILE A 188 3.22 10.46 -12.81
C ILE A 188 2.45 10.64 -14.12
N GLU A 189 2.71 9.83 -15.14
CA GLU A 189 1.98 9.82 -16.41
C GLU A 189 0.49 9.55 -16.20
N GLN A 190 0.16 8.57 -15.33
CA GLN A 190 -1.22 8.28 -14.93
C GLN A 190 -1.83 9.32 -13.98
N GLY A 191 -1.13 10.40 -13.64
CA GLY A 191 -1.61 11.43 -12.71
C GLY A 191 -1.74 10.92 -11.27
N CYS A 192 -0.94 9.94 -10.89
CA CYS A 192 -0.85 9.40 -9.55
C CYS A 192 0.30 10.06 -8.77
N ASN A 193 0.18 10.04 -7.45
CA ASN A 193 1.27 10.32 -6.53
C ASN A 193 2.16 9.08 -6.35
N VAL A 194 3.28 9.23 -5.67
CA VAL A 194 4.27 8.16 -5.50
C VAL A 194 4.45 7.81 -4.02
N GLN A 195 4.46 6.51 -3.70
CA GLN A 195 4.83 5.98 -2.39
C GLN A 195 6.17 5.26 -2.50
N VAL A 196 7.13 5.59 -1.63
CA VAL A 196 8.45 5.00 -1.61
C VAL A 196 8.84 4.56 -0.21
N THR A 197 9.65 3.52 -0.14
CA THR A 197 10.22 3.00 1.12
C THR A 197 11.70 2.71 0.90
N PRO A 198 12.62 3.36 1.62
CA PRO A 198 14.01 2.95 1.65
C PRO A 198 14.10 1.64 2.44
N LEU A 199 14.76 0.63 1.90
CA LEU A 199 14.82 -0.69 2.55
C LEU A 199 16.20 -1.04 3.05
N TRP A 200 17.25 -0.86 2.24
CA TRP A 200 18.53 -1.51 2.51
C TRP A 200 19.73 -0.58 2.57
N ASN A 201 19.66 0.60 1.95
CA ASN A 201 20.80 1.48 1.75
C ASN A 201 20.70 2.81 2.51
N GLY A 202 19.80 2.90 3.51
CA GLY A 202 19.67 4.10 4.35
C GLY A 202 19.43 5.39 3.55
N ASP A 203 20.12 6.46 3.93
CA ASP A 203 19.94 7.80 3.36
C ASP A 203 20.28 7.87 1.86
N ALA A 204 21.30 7.12 1.42
CA ALA A 204 21.67 7.06 0.00
C ALA A 204 20.53 6.50 -0.88
N GLU A 205 19.68 5.64 -0.34
CA GLU A 205 18.51 5.16 -1.05
C GLU A 205 17.43 6.25 -1.16
N ILE A 206 17.27 7.08 -0.13
CA ILE A 206 16.35 8.22 -0.15
C ILE A 206 16.73 9.19 -1.25
N ASP A 207 17.99 9.56 -1.35
CA ASP A 207 18.49 10.44 -2.41
C ASP A 207 18.20 9.88 -3.79
N SER A 208 18.51 8.60 -4.01
CA SER A 208 18.22 7.91 -5.27
C SER A 208 16.73 7.85 -5.63
N LEU A 209 15.84 7.65 -4.63
CA LEU A 209 14.39 7.65 -4.83
C LEU A 209 13.88 9.05 -5.19
N MET A 210 14.44 10.09 -4.55
CA MET A 210 14.10 11.49 -4.84
C MET A 210 14.61 11.94 -6.22
N GLU A 211 15.79 11.50 -6.63
CA GLU A 211 16.31 11.75 -7.98
C GLU A 211 15.39 11.16 -9.04
N LYS A 212 15.00 9.89 -8.90
CA LYS A 212 14.05 9.22 -9.81
C LYS A 212 12.71 9.94 -9.87
N PHE A 213 12.18 10.36 -8.72
CA PHE A 213 10.94 11.11 -8.66
C PHE A 213 11.03 12.45 -9.41
N ASN A 214 12.10 13.19 -9.18
CA ASN A 214 12.32 14.49 -9.83
C ASN A 214 12.53 14.34 -11.34
N GLU A 215 13.24 13.32 -11.79
CA GLU A 215 13.42 13.01 -13.20
C GLU A 215 12.09 12.61 -13.86
N ALA A 216 11.34 11.72 -13.24
CA ALA A 216 10.02 11.31 -13.73
C ALA A 216 9.04 12.50 -13.75
N LYS A 217 9.08 13.40 -12.77
CA LYS A 217 8.28 14.64 -12.76
C LYS A 217 8.66 15.55 -13.91
N LYS A 218 9.94 15.67 -14.22
CA LYS A 218 10.43 16.47 -15.35
C LYS A 218 10.01 15.90 -16.70
N THR A 219 10.12 14.58 -16.89
CA THR A 219 9.85 13.88 -18.17
C THR A 219 8.36 13.66 -18.43
N LYS A 220 7.58 13.32 -17.39
CA LYS A 220 6.17 12.90 -17.50
C LYS A 220 5.17 13.82 -16.81
N GLY A 221 5.62 14.81 -16.05
CA GLY A 221 4.74 15.64 -15.21
C GLY A 221 3.75 16.50 -15.96
N GLN A 222 4.09 17.02 -17.14
CA GLN A 222 3.19 17.82 -18.00
C GLN A 222 2.43 18.92 -17.23
N GLY A 223 3.10 19.63 -16.32
CA GLY A 223 2.49 20.67 -15.48
C GLY A 223 1.71 20.16 -14.26
N LYS A 224 1.62 18.85 -14.04
CA LYS A 224 1.07 18.25 -12.81
C LYS A 224 2.06 18.44 -11.66
N ASP A 225 1.52 18.51 -10.45
CA ASP A 225 2.33 18.57 -9.22
C ASP A 225 2.15 17.29 -8.37
N PRO A 226 2.70 16.14 -8.81
CA PRO A 226 2.61 14.89 -8.07
C PRO A 226 3.33 15.03 -6.73
N LYS A 227 2.81 14.33 -5.72
CA LYS A 227 3.41 14.23 -4.39
C LYS A 227 4.21 12.94 -4.28
N ILE A 228 5.24 12.97 -3.43
CA ILE A 228 5.95 11.77 -3.02
C ILE A 228 5.75 11.57 -1.51
N MET A 229 5.50 10.34 -1.10
CA MET A 229 5.43 9.92 0.30
C MET A 229 6.60 8.98 0.58
N LEU A 230 7.37 9.29 1.60
CA LEU A 230 8.42 8.43 2.12
C LEU A 230 7.89 7.70 3.36
N LEU A 231 7.87 6.37 3.30
CA LEU A 231 7.66 5.54 4.48
C LEU A 231 8.99 5.28 5.16
N HIS A 232 9.10 5.68 6.42
CA HIS A 232 10.29 5.48 7.22
C HIS A 232 9.89 5.09 8.65
N HIS A 233 10.67 4.20 9.27
CA HIS A 233 10.51 3.94 10.69
C HIS A 233 11.04 5.13 11.49
N GLY A 234 10.27 5.57 12.47
CA GLY A 234 10.64 6.68 13.35
C GLY A 234 10.35 6.33 14.81
N TYR A 235 11.22 6.74 15.68
CA TYR A 235 11.04 6.71 17.12
C TYR A 235 11.41 8.06 17.70
N VAL A 236 10.57 8.61 18.54
CA VAL A 236 10.76 9.95 19.13
C VAL A 236 10.90 9.83 20.63
N THR A 237 12.05 10.19 21.14
CA THR A 237 12.36 10.21 22.57
C THR A 237 13.36 11.33 22.89
N THR A 238 13.44 11.73 24.15
CA THR A 238 14.48 12.60 24.69
C THR A 238 15.53 11.83 25.48
N ASP A 239 15.39 10.51 25.60
CA ASP A 239 16.27 9.63 26.35
C ASP A 239 17.15 8.81 25.39
N GLU A 240 18.47 8.86 25.57
CA GLU A 240 19.43 8.17 24.70
C GLU A 240 19.41 6.65 24.89
N GLU A 241 19.18 6.14 26.11
CA GLU A 241 19.10 4.72 26.38
C GLU A 241 17.85 4.12 25.73
N ASP A 242 16.71 4.80 25.83
CA ASP A 242 15.47 4.45 25.17
C ASP A 242 15.60 4.48 23.63
N ALA A 243 16.28 5.47 23.07
CA ALA A 243 16.58 5.51 21.63
C ALA A 243 17.43 4.30 21.17
N ASN A 244 18.43 3.93 21.96
CA ASN A 244 19.29 2.78 21.67
C ASN A 244 18.53 1.45 21.75
N GLU A 245 17.61 1.31 22.68
CA GLU A 245 16.76 0.09 22.78
C GLU A 245 15.76 0.01 21.61
N ALA A 246 15.16 1.12 21.21
CA ALA A 246 14.33 1.19 20.02
C ALA A 246 15.11 0.83 18.75
N ALA A 247 16.33 1.29 18.59
CA ALA A 247 17.20 0.94 17.46
C ALA A 247 17.55 -0.56 17.43
N LYS A 248 17.83 -1.16 18.59
CA LYS A 248 18.07 -2.62 18.70
C LYS A 248 16.80 -3.40 18.31
N THR A 249 15.64 -2.98 18.77
CA THR A 249 14.35 -3.60 18.45
C THR A 249 14.07 -3.53 16.95
N LEU A 250 14.28 -2.39 16.33
CA LEU A 250 14.14 -2.20 14.90
C LEU A 250 15.13 -3.06 14.10
N SER A 251 16.37 -3.16 14.55
CA SER A 251 17.38 -4.02 13.92
C SER A 251 16.98 -5.50 13.97
N LYS A 252 16.45 -5.98 15.09
CA LYS A 252 15.91 -7.34 15.20
C LYS A 252 14.75 -7.56 14.24
N PHE A 253 13.84 -6.61 14.12
CA PHE A 253 12.71 -6.65 13.18
C PHE A 253 13.19 -6.82 11.73
N TYR A 254 14.14 -6.01 11.28
CA TYR A 254 14.72 -6.15 9.94
C TYR A 254 15.45 -7.46 9.73
N CYS A 255 16.20 -7.94 10.72
CA CYS A 255 16.84 -9.24 10.64
C CYS A 255 15.80 -10.37 10.52
N CYS A 256 14.72 -10.35 11.31
CA CYS A 256 13.64 -11.32 11.20
C CYS A 256 12.97 -11.29 9.83
N LEU A 257 12.67 -10.12 9.28
CA LEU A 257 12.11 -9.97 7.93
C LEU A 257 13.01 -10.56 6.85
N LEU A 258 14.34 -10.35 6.96
CA LEU A 258 15.32 -10.89 6.04
C LEU A 258 15.41 -12.42 6.09
N TYR A 259 15.34 -13.00 7.30
CA TYR A 259 15.45 -14.44 7.50
C TYR A 259 14.13 -15.18 7.28
N THR A 260 12.98 -14.53 7.45
CA THR A 260 11.66 -15.14 7.27
C THR A 260 11.06 -14.91 5.89
N SER A 261 11.57 -13.95 5.13
CA SER A 261 11.29 -13.87 3.70
C SER A 261 12.03 -15.01 3.01
N PRO A 262 11.33 -16.04 2.48
CA PRO A 262 12.01 -17.14 1.83
C PRO A 262 12.86 -16.61 0.68
N SER A 263 14.19 -16.77 0.82
CA SER A 263 15.09 -16.43 -0.28
C SER A 263 14.75 -17.33 -1.49
N PRO A 264 15.04 -16.92 -2.71
CA PRO A 264 14.90 -17.80 -3.88
C PRO A 264 15.69 -19.12 -3.73
N ARG A 265 16.62 -19.20 -2.79
CA ARG A 265 17.38 -20.42 -2.45
C ARG A 265 16.61 -21.35 -1.53
N ASP A 266 15.79 -20.84 -0.63
CA ASP A 266 15.02 -21.64 0.35
C ASP A 266 13.82 -22.32 -0.30
N GLN A 267 13.34 -21.81 -1.44
CA GLN A 267 12.29 -22.42 -2.24
C GLN A 267 12.73 -23.75 -2.89
N ARG A 268 14.03 -24.05 -3.00
CA ARG A 268 14.55 -25.32 -3.55
C ARG A 268 14.66 -26.44 -2.52
N GLY A 269 14.52 -26.15 -1.21
CA GLY A 269 14.75 -27.08 -0.12
C GLY A 269 13.52 -27.78 0.45
N SER A 270 12.30 -27.41 0.13
CA SER A 270 11.09 -27.96 0.77
C SER A 270 10.39 -29.08 -0.03
N ARG A 271 11.12 -29.84 -0.81
CA ARG A 271 10.65 -31.19 -1.18
C ARG A 271 11.10 -32.17 -0.12
N MET A 272 10.33 -32.32 0.95
CA MET A 272 10.40 -33.56 1.74
C MET A 272 9.88 -34.70 0.86
N PRO A 273 10.63 -35.81 0.72
CA PRO A 273 10.08 -37.01 0.11
C PRO A 273 8.96 -37.50 1.03
N SER A 274 7.79 -37.73 0.48
CA SER A 274 6.77 -38.56 1.14
C SER A 274 7.36 -39.95 1.31
N SER A 275 7.79 -40.28 2.50
CA SER A 275 8.08 -41.67 2.86
C SER A 275 6.77 -42.38 3.14
N ALA A 276 6.64 -43.49 2.45
CA ALA A 276 5.65 -44.55 2.48
C ALA A 276 4.99 -44.86 3.82
#